data_19f2f59614e1828566f6c477a6cb4b6f
#
_entry.id   19f2f59614e1828566f6c477a6cb4b6f
#
_cell.length_a   1.000
_cell.length_b   1.000
_cell.length_c   1.000
_cell.angle_alpha   90.00
_cell.angle_beta   90.00
_cell.angle_gamma   90.00
#
_symmetry.space_group_name_H-M   'P 1'
#
loop_
_entity.id
_entity.type
_entity.pdbx_description
1 polymer ?
#
loop_
_entity_poly.entity_id
_entity_poly.type
_entity_poly.pdbx_seq_one_letter_code
_entity_poly.pdbx_strand_id
1 'polypeptide(L)'
;MQSKNTEFGLQTAPIVRRATPADLPGIGRLGALLVKEHYDFDPQRFLAARPGTPQGYASFMSTQLADPDKAVLVVEGDVDVLGYAYAAIEGYDYMALRGPAGVLHDIIVDPEHRGRGVGRLLLDATLEFFRSRSVPRVVLSTAERNEAAQRLFASMGFRRTMIEMTLELDDPTS
;
A
#
# COMPACT_ATOMS: atom_id res chain seq x y z
N MET A 1 -11.35 35.20 -37.57
CA MET A 1 -12.09 34.16 -36.85
C MET A 1 -11.15 32.98 -36.73
N GLN A 2 -10.35 32.94 -35.65
CA GLN A 2 -9.33 31.87 -35.44
C GLN A 2 -9.91 30.85 -34.45
N SER A 3 -10.13 29.64 -34.95
CA SER A 3 -10.55 28.52 -34.14
C SER A 3 -9.39 28.07 -33.25
N LYS A 4 -9.55 28.19 -31.93
CA LYS A 4 -8.67 27.57 -30.96
C LYS A 4 -8.97 26.08 -30.92
N ASN A 5 -8.14 25.28 -31.58
CA ASN A 5 -8.08 23.84 -31.33
C ASN A 5 -7.50 23.63 -29.91
N THR A 6 -8.34 23.25 -28.97
CA THR A 6 -7.91 22.74 -27.68
C THR A 6 -7.55 21.28 -27.92
N GLU A 7 -6.26 20.99 -28.01
CA GLU A 7 -5.75 19.61 -27.95
C GLU A 7 -6.10 19.04 -26.57
N PHE A 8 -7.10 18.19 -26.52
CA PHE A 8 -7.31 17.26 -25.43
C PHE A 8 -6.17 16.26 -25.48
N GLY A 9 -5.15 16.48 -24.65
CA GLY A 9 -4.12 15.47 -24.41
C GLY A 9 -4.79 14.18 -23.98
N LEU A 10 -4.60 13.12 -24.73
CA LEU A 10 -4.96 11.74 -24.39
C LEU A 10 -4.18 11.40 -23.10
N GLN A 11 -4.82 11.56 -21.94
CA GLN A 11 -4.28 11.00 -20.69
C GLN A 11 -4.25 9.47 -20.88
N THR A 12 -3.07 8.92 -21.06
CA THR A 12 -2.87 7.47 -21.08
C THR A 12 -3.41 6.90 -19.76
N ALA A 13 -4.18 5.82 -19.85
CA ALA A 13 -4.70 5.15 -18.67
C ALA A 13 -3.52 4.78 -17.75
N PRO A 14 -3.65 4.98 -16.43
CA PRO A 14 -2.57 4.69 -15.49
C PRO A 14 -2.18 3.20 -15.56
N ILE A 15 -0.89 2.93 -15.69
CA ILE A 15 -0.33 1.59 -15.84
C ILE A 15 0.22 1.13 -14.50
N VAL A 16 -0.16 -0.10 -14.09
CA VAL A 16 0.47 -0.78 -12.95
C VAL A 16 1.60 -1.65 -13.47
N ARG A 17 2.77 -1.53 -12.84
CA ARG A 17 3.94 -2.37 -13.13
C ARG A 17 4.72 -2.70 -11.87
N ARG A 18 5.63 -3.64 -11.97
CA ARG A 18 6.63 -3.87 -10.90
C ARG A 18 7.52 -2.65 -10.75
N ALA A 19 7.83 -2.35 -9.49
CA ALA A 19 8.77 -1.29 -9.16
C ALA A 19 10.18 -1.65 -9.58
N THR A 20 10.96 -0.64 -9.91
CA THR A 20 12.38 -0.68 -10.22
C THR A 20 13.15 0.18 -9.20
N PRO A 21 14.49 0.12 -9.14
CA PRO A 21 15.26 1.00 -8.29
C PRO A 21 15.00 2.51 -8.51
N ALA A 22 14.58 2.90 -9.72
CA ALA A 22 14.26 4.29 -10.05
C ALA A 22 13.01 4.80 -9.31
N ASP A 23 12.09 3.91 -8.90
CA ASP A 23 10.84 4.25 -8.21
C ASP A 23 11.03 4.43 -6.70
N LEU A 24 12.18 4.00 -6.14
CA LEU A 24 12.41 3.98 -4.69
C LEU A 24 12.26 5.35 -4.01
N PRO A 25 12.69 6.48 -4.60
CA PRO A 25 12.45 7.80 -3.99
C PRO A 25 10.94 8.10 -3.83
N GLY A 26 10.13 7.85 -4.85
CA GLY A 26 8.69 8.04 -4.82
C GLY A 26 8.00 7.09 -3.83
N ILE A 27 8.40 5.81 -3.81
CA ILE A 27 7.92 4.82 -2.83
C ILE A 27 8.29 5.27 -1.41
N GLY A 28 9.51 5.76 -1.19
CA GLY A 28 9.93 6.28 0.11
C GLY A 28 9.09 7.46 0.59
N ARG A 29 8.78 8.40 -0.30
CA ARG A 29 7.89 9.53 -0.04
C ARG A 29 6.48 9.05 0.35
N LEU A 30 5.91 8.15 -0.43
CA LEU A 30 4.57 7.59 -0.17
C LEU A 30 4.55 6.71 1.10
N GLY A 31 5.61 5.95 1.38
CA GLY A 31 5.75 5.18 2.61
C GLY A 31 5.79 6.07 3.86
N ALA A 32 6.49 7.21 3.80
CA ALA A 32 6.46 8.18 4.90
C ALA A 32 5.08 8.81 5.08
N LEU A 33 4.34 9.03 3.99
CA LEU A 33 2.95 9.49 4.05
C LEU A 33 2.05 8.42 4.68
N LEU A 34 2.23 7.14 4.33
CA LEU A 34 1.51 6.02 4.94
C LEU A 34 1.70 5.99 6.45
N VAL A 35 2.95 6.13 6.91
CA VAL A 35 3.28 6.19 8.35
C VAL A 35 2.58 7.38 9.01
N LYS A 36 2.65 8.57 8.39
CA LYS A 36 1.99 9.77 8.90
C LYS A 36 0.47 9.59 9.02
N GLU A 37 -0.18 9.06 7.99
CA GLU A 37 -1.64 8.86 7.99
C GLU A 37 -2.07 7.87 9.07
N HIS A 38 -1.32 6.80 9.30
CA HIS A 38 -1.60 5.86 10.38
C HIS A 38 -1.44 6.52 11.75
N TYR A 39 -0.38 7.29 11.94
CA TYR A 39 -0.20 8.07 13.18
C TYR A 39 -1.35 9.07 13.39
N ASP A 40 -1.84 9.72 12.35
CA ASP A 40 -2.99 10.63 12.44
C ASP A 40 -4.30 9.88 12.79
N PHE A 41 -4.43 8.60 12.41
CA PHE A 41 -5.56 7.77 12.84
C PHE A 41 -5.51 7.43 14.32
N ASP A 42 -4.34 7.04 14.83
CA ASP A 42 -4.15 6.68 16.24
C ASP A 42 -2.68 6.86 16.66
N PRO A 43 -2.32 8.01 17.28
CA PRO A 43 -0.95 8.29 17.69
C PRO A 43 -0.47 7.43 18.88
N GLN A 44 -1.37 6.76 19.60
CA GLN A 44 -0.99 5.83 20.67
C GLN A 44 -0.59 4.46 20.10
N ARG A 45 -1.20 4.07 18.96
CA ARG A 45 -0.94 2.77 18.33
C ARG A 45 0.17 2.81 17.29
N PHE A 46 0.29 3.88 16.52
CA PHE A 46 1.16 3.94 15.35
C PHE A 46 2.37 4.86 15.57
N LEU A 47 3.48 4.53 14.92
CA LEU A 47 4.71 5.30 14.98
C LEU A 47 4.57 6.64 14.25
N ALA A 48 5.15 7.70 14.80
CA ALA A 48 5.28 8.98 14.11
C ALA A 48 6.31 8.91 12.97
N ALA A 49 6.02 9.54 11.84
CA ALA A 49 7.00 9.74 10.80
C ALA A 49 8.14 10.66 11.29
N ARG A 50 9.37 10.34 10.90
CA ARG A 50 10.59 11.09 11.22
C ARG A 50 11.27 11.59 9.93
N PRO A 51 12.20 12.57 9.99
CA PRO A 51 12.87 13.06 8.79
C PRO A 51 13.54 11.98 7.93
N GLY A 52 14.05 10.90 8.53
CA GLY A 52 14.67 9.76 7.83
C GLY A 52 13.68 8.68 7.37
N THR A 53 12.38 8.81 7.63
CA THR A 53 11.38 7.79 7.27
C THR A 53 11.33 7.51 5.76
N PRO A 54 11.38 8.51 4.85
CA PRO A 54 11.39 8.23 3.41
C PRO A 54 12.58 7.37 2.97
N GLN A 55 13.78 7.68 3.47
CA GLN A 55 15.01 6.95 3.14
C GLN A 55 14.99 5.54 3.72
N GLY A 56 14.50 5.38 4.94
CA GLY A 56 14.33 4.08 5.58
C GLY A 56 13.35 3.19 4.79
N TYR A 57 12.24 3.76 4.33
CA TYR A 57 11.25 3.06 3.50
C TYR A 57 11.84 2.63 2.15
N ALA A 58 12.51 3.55 1.45
CA ALA A 58 13.16 3.27 0.17
C ALA A 58 14.22 2.16 0.33
N SER A 59 15.04 2.23 1.38
CA SER A 59 16.05 1.21 1.69
C SER A 59 15.43 -0.15 1.96
N PHE A 60 14.39 -0.23 2.78
CA PHE A 60 13.67 -1.48 3.02
C PHE A 60 13.08 -2.04 1.71
N MET A 61 12.37 -1.23 0.94
CA MET A 61 11.75 -1.68 -0.31
C MET A 61 12.79 -2.14 -1.34
N SER A 62 13.97 -1.53 -1.38
CA SER A 62 15.04 -1.96 -2.29
C SER A 62 15.44 -3.43 -2.08
N THR A 63 15.39 -3.92 -0.84
CA THR A 63 15.71 -5.31 -0.51
C THR A 63 14.60 -6.29 -0.89
N GLN A 64 13.39 -5.78 -1.23
CA GLN A 64 12.24 -6.61 -1.60
C GLN A 64 12.12 -6.82 -3.12
N LEU A 65 12.75 -5.97 -3.94
CA LEU A 65 12.53 -5.96 -5.39
C LEU A 65 12.96 -7.25 -6.10
N ALA A 66 14.01 -7.92 -5.60
CA ALA A 66 14.58 -9.12 -6.23
C ALA A 66 13.92 -10.43 -5.79
N ASP A 67 13.11 -10.41 -4.74
CA ASP A 67 12.49 -11.61 -4.19
C ASP A 67 11.28 -12.01 -5.07
N PRO A 68 11.28 -13.24 -5.64
CA PRO A 68 10.19 -13.69 -6.52
C PRO A 68 8.86 -13.90 -5.77
N ASP A 69 8.88 -14.12 -4.47
CA ASP A 69 7.69 -14.29 -3.63
C ASP A 69 7.12 -12.96 -3.12
N LYS A 70 7.73 -11.84 -3.54
CA LYS A 70 7.28 -10.50 -3.21
C LYS A 70 6.92 -9.70 -4.45
N ALA A 71 6.00 -8.78 -4.28
CA ALA A 71 5.61 -7.82 -5.29
C ALA A 71 5.61 -6.41 -4.72
N VAL A 72 6.50 -5.57 -5.22
CA VAL A 72 6.39 -4.11 -5.07
C VAL A 72 5.84 -3.61 -6.39
N LEU A 73 4.61 -3.11 -6.36
CA LEU A 73 3.88 -2.62 -7.53
C LEU A 73 3.71 -1.12 -7.44
N VAL A 74 3.83 -0.44 -8.56
CA VAL A 74 3.62 1.02 -8.66
C VAL A 74 2.62 1.34 -9.75
N VAL A 75 1.88 2.42 -9.55
CA VAL A 75 1.13 3.07 -10.63
C VAL A 75 1.99 4.20 -11.14
N GLU A 76 2.32 4.12 -12.42
CA GLU A 76 3.17 5.11 -13.09
C GLU A 76 2.40 6.41 -13.33
N GLY A 77 3.02 7.54 -12.99
CA GLY A 77 2.58 8.89 -13.33
C GLY A 77 3.56 9.55 -14.30
N ASP A 78 3.24 10.76 -14.73
CA ASP A 78 4.07 11.49 -15.70
C ASP A 78 5.45 11.87 -15.15
N VAL A 79 5.55 12.11 -13.84
CA VAL A 79 6.78 12.60 -13.18
C VAL A 79 7.20 11.68 -12.03
N ASP A 80 6.26 11.11 -11.30
CA ASP A 80 6.48 10.28 -10.09
C ASP A 80 5.44 9.18 -10.02
N VAL A 81 5.60 8.24 -9.08
CA VAL A 81 4.61 7.20 -8.82
C VAL A 81 3.36 7.78 -8.15
N LEU A 82 2.18 7.42 -8.65
CA LEU A 82 0.87 7.87 -8.12
C LEU A 82 0.43 7.06 -6.89
N GLY A 83 1.02 5.90 -6.69
CA GLY A 83 0.74 5.01 -5.59
C GLY A 83 1.57 3.74 -5.70
N TYR A 84 1.67 3.00 -4.60
CA TYR A 84 2.33 1.69 -4.60
C TYR A 84 1.59 0.69 -3.73
N ALA A 85 1.86 -0.61 -3.97
CA ALA A 85 1.50 -1.71 -3.09
C ALA A 85 2.72 -2.60 -2.84
N TYR A 86 2.87 -3.08 -1.60
CA TYR A 86 3.85 -4.09 -1.23
C TYR A 86 3.14 -5.33 -0.70
N ALA A 87 3.42 -6.46 -1.32
CA ALA A 87 2.79 -7.73 -1.04
C ALA A 87 3.82 -8.86 -1.01
N ALA A 88 3.57 -9.88 -0.20
CA ALA A 88 4.43 -11.05 -0.07
C ALA A 88 3.63 -12.34 0.02
N ILE A 89 4.20 -13.45 -0.47
CA ILE A 89 3.68 -14.80 -0.22
C ILE A 89 4.36 -15.31 1.04
N GLU A 90 3.56 -15.67 2.04
CA GLU A 90 4.05 -16.10 3.33
C GLU A 90 3.56 -17.52 3.66
N GLY A 91 4.41 -18.27 4.33
CA GLY A 91 4.11 -19.61 4.82
C GLY A 91 3.18 -19.61 6.04
N TYR A 92 3.33 -20.65 6.88
CA TYR A 92 2.61 -20.76 8.15
C TYR A 92 3.08 -19.68 9.12
N ASP A 93 2.12 -18.99 9.71
CA ASP A 93 2.32 -18.08 10.83
C ASP A 93 1.61 -18.64 12.05
N TYR A 94 2.37 -19.30 12.92
CA TYR A 94 1.81 -19.94 14.11
C TYR A 94 1.36 -18.95 15.18
N MET A 95 1.89 -17.71 15.17
CA MET A 95 1.46 -16.69 16.13
C MET A 95 0.12 -16.08 15.72
N ALA A 96 -0.09 -15.90 14.42
CA ALA A 96 -1.39 -15.48 13.87
C ALA A 96 -2.36 -16.66 13.64
N LEU A 97 -1.97 -17.90 13.98
CA LEU A 97 -2.73 -19.14 13.73
C LEU A 97 -3.17 -19.26 12.26
N ARG A 98 -2.30 -18.89 11.34
CA ARG A 98 -2.60 -18.73 9.91
C ARG A 98 -1.76 -19.70 9.07
N GLY A 99 -2.42 -20.40 8.14
CA GLY A 99 -1.75 -21.15 7.07
C GLY A 99 -1.19 -20.24 5.98
N PRO A 100 -0.57 -20.82 4.94
CA PRO A 100 0.00 -20.04 3.84
C PRO A 100 -0.99 -19.07 3.23
N ALA A 101 -0.51 -17.86 2.93
CA ALA A 101 -1.33 -16.77 2.41
C ALA A 101 -0.50 -15.76 1.60
N GLY A 102 -1.16 -15.02 0.71
CA GLY A 102 -0.67 -13.73 0.26
C GLY A 102 -0.95 -12.68 1.32
N VAL A 103 0.03 -11.86 1.63
CA VAL A 103 -0.11 -10.76 2.58
C VAL A 103 0.09 -9.45 1.85
N LEU A 104 -0.92 -8.59 1.86
CA LEU A 104 -0.78 -7.21 1.42
C LEU A 104 -0.35 -6.38 2.63
N HIS A 105 0.92 -5.97 2.64
CA HIS A 105 1.52 -5.19 3.72
C HIS A 105 1.20 -3.71 3.61
N ASP A 106 1.43 -3.14 2.42
CA ASP A 106 1.21 -1.72 2.16
C ASP A 106 0.37 -1.52 0.90
N ILE A 107 -0.52 -0.55 0.95
CA ILE A 107 -1.14 0.04 -0.23
C ILE A 107 -1.42 1.52 0.06
N ILE A 108 -0.90 2.39 -0.77
CA ILE A 108 -1.13 3.82 -0.65
C ILE A 108 -1.24 4.48 -2.02
N VAL A 109 -2.09 5.47 -2.11
CA VAL A 109 -2.27 6.36 -3.26
C VAL A 109 -1.99 7.77 -2.82
N ASP A 110 -1.22 8.49 -3.62
CA ASP A 110 -0.98 9.91 -3.44
C ASP A 110 -2.32 10.65 -3.29
N PRO A 111 -2.51 11.49 -2.27
CA PRO A 111 -3.77 12.19 -2.01
C PRO A 111 -4.37 12.91 -3.21
N GLU A 112 -3.52 13.52 -4.06
CA GLU A 112 -3.96 14.24 -5.26
C GLU A 112 -4.55 13.32 -6.34
N HIS A 113 -4.30 12.01 -6.25
CA HIS A 113 -4.73 11.00 -7.21
C HIS A 113 -5.78 10.03 -6.64
N ARG A 114 -6.27 10.26 -5.43
CA ARG A 114 -7.35 9.47 -4.81
C ARG A 114 -8.69 9.71 -5.52
N GLY A 115 -9.59 8.75 -5.37
CA GLY A 115 -10.92 8.82 -5.99
C GLY A 115 -10.93 8.57 -7.51
N ARG A 116 -9.78 8.31 -8.12
CA ARG A 116 -9.61 8.06 -9.57
C ARG A 116 -9.38 6.59 -9.92
N GLY A 117 -9.64 5.68 -9.00
CA GLY A 117 -9.49 4.23 -9.24
C GLY A 117 -8.08 3.66 -9.04
N VAL A 118 -7.06 4.50 -8.74
CA VAL A 118 -5.65 4.07 -8.60
C VAL A 118 -5.49 2.96 -7.54
N GLY A 119 -6.12 3.10 -6.37
CA GLY A 119 -6.06 2.07 -5.33
C GLY A 119 -6.68 0.74 -5.76
N ARG A 120 -7.76 0.78 -6.55
CA ARG A 120 -8.36 -0.43 -7.11
C ARG A 120 -7.43 -1.10 -8.12
N LEU A 121 -6.79 -0.34 -9.01
CA LEU A 121 -5.81 -0.87 -9.95
C LEU A 121 -4.65 -1.59 -9.25
N LEU A 122 -4.09 -0.99 -8.19
CA LEU A 122 -3.05 -1.61 -7.37
C LEU A 122 -3.53 -2.91 -6.73
N LEU A 123 -4.73 -2.91 -6.17
CA LEU A 123 -5.29 -4.08 -5.51
C LEU A 123 -5.60 -5.19 -6.51
N ASP A 124 -6.17 -4.88 -7.68
CA ASP A 124 -6.42 -5.85 -8.75
C ASP A 124 -5.11 -6.51 -9.21
N ALA A 125 -4.05 -5.72 -9.45
CA ALA A 125 -2.73 -6.23 -9.83
C ALA A 125 -2.08 -7.09 -8.73
N THR A 126 -2.25 -6.70 -7.47
CA THR A 126 -1.79 -7.49 -6.31
C THR A 126 -2.52 -8.85 -6.24
N LEU A 127 -3.83 -8.85 -6.41
CA LEU A 127 -4.62 -10.08 -6.40
C LEU A 127 -4.25 -10.98 -7.59
N GLU A 128 -3.95 -10.42 -8.75
CA GLU A 128 -3.47 -11.18 -9.91
C GLU A 128 -2.09 -11.82 -9.65
N PHE A 129 -1.16 -11.09 -9.04
CA PHE A 129 0.12 -11.66 -8.58
C PHE A 129 -0.10 -12.89 -7.69
N PHE A 130 -1.01 -12.83 -6.72
CA PHE A 130 -1.31 -13.96 -5.85
C PHE A 130 -2.01 -15.11 -6.57
N ARG A 131 -2.96 -14.82 -7.47
CA ARG A 131 -3.64 -15.86 -8.28
C ARG A 131 -2.65 -16.61 -9.16
N SER A 132 -1.72 -15.91 -9.81
CA SER A 132 -0.70 -16.51 -10.67
C SER A 132 0.23 -17.48 -9.93
N ARG A 133 0.30 -17.36 -8.61
CA ARG A 133 1.10 -18.22 -7.71
C ARG A 133 0.26 -19.25 -6.95
N SER A 134 -1.04 -19.40 -7.30
CA SER A 134 -1.97 -20.33 -6.66
C SER A 134 -2.08 -20.15 -5.14
N VAL A 135 -1.96 -18.91 -4.66
CA VAL A 135 -2.07 -18.59 -3.24
C VAL A 135 -3.52 -18.83 -2.78
N PRO A 136 -3.76 -19.60 -1.70
CA PRO A 136 -5.12 -20.03 -1.35
C PRO A 136 -5.99 -18.93 -0.75
N ARG A 137 -5.39 -17.86 -0.23
CA ARG A 137 -6.09 -16.73 0.40
C ARG A 137 -5.20 -15.50 0.44
N VAL A 138 -5.82 -14.34 0.57
CA VAL A 138 -5.12 -13.06 0.79
C VAL A 138 -5.56 -12.48 2.12
N VAL A 139 -4.61 -11.96 2.90
CA VAL A 139 -4.85 -11.26 4.16
C VAL A 139 -4.21 -9.87 4.13
N LEU A 140 -4.80 -8.96 4.85
CA LEU A 140 -4.29 -7.61 5.09
C LEU A 140 -4.77 -7.10 6.44
N SER A 141 -4.10 -6.08 6.96
CA SER A 141 -4.57 -5.30 8.10
C SER A 141 -4.76 -3.85 7.69
N THR A 142 -5.71 -3.16 8.32
CA THR A 142 -5.95 -1.73 8.12
C THR A 142 -6.36 -1.09 9.43
N ALA A 143 -6.01 0.18 9.62
CA ALA A 143 -6.43 0.92 10.80
C ALA A 143 -7.97 0.97 10.89
N GLU A 144 -8.51 0.86 12.09
CA GLU A 144 -9.97 0.88 12.32
C GLU A 144 -10.61 2.17 11.80
N ARG A 145 -9.91 3.30 11.93
CA ARG A 145 -10.38 4.61 11.44
C ARG A 145 -10.18 4.82 9.93
N ASN A 146 -9.51 3.89 9.22
CA ASN A 146 -9.32 3.99 7.77
C ASN A 146 -10.53 3.46 7.00
N GLU A 147 -11.65 4.15 7.12
CA GLU A 147 -12.90 3.76 6.46
C GLU A 147 -12.78 3.70 4.93
N ALA A 148 -11.97 4.57 4.33
CA ALA A 148 -11.80 4.59 2.88
C ALA A 148 -11.16 3.29 2.37
N ALA A 149 -10.10 2.82 3.03
CA ALA A 149 -9.48 1.54 2.72
C ALA A 149 -10.41 0.37 3.00
N GLN A 150 -11.13 0.38 4.13
CA GLN A 150 -12.11 -0.66 4.46
C GLN A 150 -13.21 -0.79 3.41
N ARG A 151 -13.73 0.35 2.90
CA ARG A 151 -14.71 0.33 1.80
C ARG A 151 -14.12 -0.25 0.51
N LEU A 152 -12.90 0.11 0.17
CA LEU A 152 -12.20 -0.46 -1.00
C LEU A 152 -12.06 -1.99 -0.84
N PHE A 153 -11.54 -2.47 0.27
CA PHE A 153 -11.33 -3.89 0.50
C PHE A 153 -12.65 -4.67 0.51
N ALA A 154 -13.68 -4.15 1.18
CA ALA A 154 -15.02 -4.76 1.17
C ALA A 154 -15.61 -4.86 -0.25
N SER A 155 -15.41 -3.83 -1.09
CA SER A 155 -15.87 -3.85 -2.49
C SER A 155 -15.16 -4.90 -3.35
N MET A 156 -13.99 -5.37 -2.92
CA MET A 156 -13.19 -6.43 -3.55
C MET A 156 -13.42 -7.83 -2.94
N GLY A 157 -14.37 -7.94 -2.01
CA GLY A 157 -14.76 -9.21 -1.39
C GLY A 157 -13.99 -9.58 -0.12
N PHE A 158 -13.16 -8.69 0.41
CA PHE A 158 -12.53 -8.94 1.72
C PHE A 158 -13.57 -8.86 2.85
N ARG A 159 -13.44 -9.77 3.80
CA ARG A 159 -14.26 -9.81 5.03
C ARG A 159 -13.40 -9.60 6.27
N ARG A 160 -13.94 -9.03 7.30
CA ARG A 160 -13.25 -8.88 8.60
C ARG A 160 -13.08 -10.25 9.27
N THR A 161 -11.91 -10.54 9.81
CA THR A 161 -11.57 -11.83 10.46
C THR A 161 -10.91 -11.69 11.82
N MET A 162 -10.16 -10.60 12.05
CA MET A 162 -9.42 -10.35 13.28
C MET A 162 -9.72 -8.94 13.80
N ILE A 163 -9.61 -8.77 15.11
CA ILE A 163 -9.64 -7.48 15.79
C ILE A 163 -8.34 -7.38 16.58
N GLU A 164 -7.62 -6.28 16.42
CA GLU A 164 -6.52 -5.90 17.29
C GLU A 164 -7.06 -4.98 18.39
N MET A 165 -6.66 -5.23 19.63
CA MET A 165 -7.02 -4.40 20.78
C MET A 165 -5.75 -3.99 21.50
N THR A 166 -5.65 -2.73 21.89
CA THR A 166 -4.51 -2.18 22.64
C THR A 166 -4.95 -1.71 24.02
N LEU A 167 -4.05 -1.79 24.97
CA LEU A 167 -4.15 -1.22 26.29
C LEU A 167 -2.81 -0.59 26.62
N GLU A 168 -2.77 0.73 26.78
CA GLU A 168 -1.60 1.44 27.27
C GLU A 168 -1.46 1.17 28.77
N LEU A 169 -0.28 0.69 29.18
CA LEU A 169 0.05 0.56 30.59
C LEU A 169 0.63 1.88 31.07
N ASP A 170 0.17 2.33 32.25
CA ASP A 170 0.68 3.55 32.86
C ASP A 170 2.21 3.46 33.01
N ASP A 171 2.90 4.54 32.66
CA ASP A 171 4.35 4.61 32.89
C ASP A 171 4.62 4.58 34.38
N PRO A 172 5.37 3.58 34.90
CA PRO A 172 5.62 3.46 36.34
C PRO A 172 6.46 4.63 36.93
N THR A 173 6.79 5.62 36.09
CA THR A 173 7.59 6.81 36.46
C THR A 173 6.81 8.13 36.46
N SER A 174 5.47 8.12 36.36
CA SER A 174 4.63 9.33 36.48
C SER A 174 4.13 9.53 37.92
#